data_8de64270d8a2f7ef85ac55f2e74a793f
#
_entry.id   8de64270d8a2f7ef85ac55f2e74a793f
#
_cell.length_a   1.000
_cell.length_b   1.000
_cell.length_c   1.000
_cell.angle_alpha   90.00
_cell.angle_beta   90.00
_cell.angle_gamma   90.00
#
_symmetry.space_group_name_H-M   'P 1'
#
loop_
_entity.id
_entity.type
_entity.pdbx_description
1 polymer ?
#
loop_
_entity_poly.entity_id
_entity_poly.type
_entity_poly.pdbx_seq_one_letter_code
_entity_poly.pdbx_strand_id
1 'polypeptide(L)'
;MRIFLFAICGLVLLLLPVCRSVSDDVGVPDREPLTVAETPSTAQSADGRYISWVEHRVDDEGINGGVPIRGGDGLKMADLDQDGYADIVSVHEDSDHVRLAFGSADPDTWDLVTLASGSDVNAVEDVAVGDLNGDGWPDLVFACERGHLIYFQNPGKTARSSAWRYHIPHVTQGRGSWLRTFLADLDGDGKLEVLAANKGGVDIVDVQGGERASGPVSAFYIQGPPLEEEAWQEVVLFEQGPANNALPVDINGDGHVDVLVADRQANRTFILRNSGKGTRPAMTPVEIKIAAPEGNPAGWKGMTNAFQAALLDLNQDGRTDIAVNVIERTPSSQSASFGWLAQPSAQSGSWVYHRIGDILPDWVTGFVFADIDGDGDQDVIVGGYSGLNILAGAYSGASRDYDDPAVTTADSTGRIAWFQNPGDPAGIWKRHDISRRVRGMYDEFIPRDMDGDGDVDFAATRGNSGNYDGVFWLEQTRTVQAERAFTPARQSESKALPLPPDNWLELYTHAVTIQAPNEIEEK
;
A
#
# COMPACT_ATOMS: atom_id res chain seq x y z
N MET A 1 -0.14 46.08 6.74
CA MET A 1 -0.63 46.07 8.13
C MET A 1 -2.06 45.56 8.09
N ARG A 2 -2.23 44.25 8.13
CA ARG A 2 -3.54 43.59 8.25
C ARG A 2 -3.45 42.64 9.43
N ILE A 3 -4.35 42.83 10.36
CA ILE A 3 -4.45 42.24 11.68
C ILE A 3 -5.14 40.88 11.53
N PHE A 4 -4.48 39.84 12.00
CA PHE A 4 -5.10 38.52 12.17
C PHE A 4 -5.93 38.49 13.47
N LEU A 5 -7.21 38.16 13.35
CA LEU A 5 -8.06 37.87 14.48
C LEU A 5 -8.03 36.33 14.72
N PHE A 6 -7.48 35.94 15.86
CA PHE A 6 -7.65 34.57 16.38
C PHE A 6 -9.00 34.45 17.07
N ALA A 7 -9.85 33.55 16.62
CA ALA A 7 -11.04 33.14 17.35
C ALA A 7 -10.71 31.95 18.25
N ILE A 8 -10.70 32.16 19.55
CA ILE A 8 -10.57 31.11 20.58
C ILE A 8 -11.96 30.51 20.78
N CYS A 9 -12.16 29.25 20.36
CA CYS A 9 -13.31 28.45 20.77
C CYS A 9 -12.97 27.70 22.05
N GLY A 10 -13.64 28.05 23.14
CA GLY A 10 -13.49 27.43 24.45
C GLY A 10 -14.13 26.04 24.50
N LEU A 11 -13.33 25.05 24.86
CA LEU A 11 -13.75 23.68 25.13
C LEU A 11 -14.26 23.58 26.58
N VAL A 12 -15.55 23.36 26.77
CA VAL A 12 -16.13 23.04 28.07
C VAL A 12 -15.95 21.54 28.32
N LEU A 13 -15.03 21.21 29.22
CA LEU A 13 -14.86 19.85 29.74
C LEU A 13 -15.95 19.53 30.75
N LEU A 14 -16.91 18.67 30.40
CA LEU A 14 -17.81 18.02 31.32
C LEU A 14 -17.15 16.78 31.90
N LEU A 15 -16.67 16.90 33.14
CA LEU A 15 -16.24 15.76 33.96
C LEU A 15 -17.44 14.96 34.44
N LEU A 16 -17.67 13.79 33.87
CA LEU A 16 -18.55 12.78 34.44
C LEU A 16 -17.76 11.82 35.33
N PRO A 17 -18.27 11.46 36.53
CA PRO A 17 -17.56 10.54 37.40
C PRO A 17 -17.64 9.11 36.83
N VAL A 18 -16.48 8.51 36.57
CA VAL A 18 -16.35 7.08 36.25
C VAL A 18 -16.59 6.29 37.53
N CYS A 19 -17.75 5.64 37.64
CA CYS A 19 -17.94 4.57 38.62
C CYS A 19 -17.07 3.37 38.24
N ARG A 20 -15.95 3.22 38.93
CA ARG A 20 -15.19 1.96 38.93
C ARG A 20 -15.93 0.93 39.75
N SER A 21 -16.47 -0.11 39.10
CA SER A 21 -16.81 -1.35 39.79
C SER A 21 -15.51 -2.08 40.09
N VAL A 22 -15.15 -2.17 41.34
CA VAL A 22 -14.07 -3.04 41.81
C VAL A 22 -14.58 -4.46 41.74
N SER A 23 -14.15 -5.24 40.76
CA SER A 23 -14.22 -6.70 40.82
C SER A 23 -12.95 -7.19 41.52
N ASP A 24 -13.13 -7.84 42.68
CA ASP A 24 -12.06 -8.55 43.37
C ASP A 24 -11.62 -9.75 42.49
N ASP A 25 -10.64 -9.53 41.67
CA ASP A 25 -9.99 -10.60 40.92
C ASP A 25 -8.69 -10.97 41.62
N VAL A 26 -8.61 -12.23 42.02
CA VAL A 26 -7.51 -12.80 42.80
C VAL A 26 -6.30 -12.94 41.89
N GLY A 27 -5.29 -12.14 42.17
CA GLY A 27 -3.99 -11.98 41.53
C GLY A 27 -3.40 -13.14 40.73
N VAL A 28 -3.48 -13.01 39.42
CA VAL A 28 -2.43 -13.48 38.52
C VAL A 28 -1.34 -12.40 38.54
N PRO A 29 -0.07 -12.73 38.81
CA PRO A 29 0.99 -11.72 38.77
C PRO A 29 0.99 -11.07 37.39
N ASP A 30 0.95 -9.72 37.35
CA ASP A 30 1.11 -8.90 36.15
C ASP A 30 2.40 -9.32 35.44
N ARG A 31 2.28 -10.26 34.51
CA ARG A 31 3.37 -10.52 33.56
C ARG A 31 3.31 -9.37 32.56
N GLU A 32 4.36 -8.59 32.54
CA GLU A 32 4.57 -7.60 31.49
C GLU A 32 4.35 -8.29 30.14
N PRO A 33 3.43 -7.83 29.29
CA PRO A 33 3.15 -8.50 28.03
C PRO A 33 4.41 -8.48 27.14
N LEU A 34 4.74 -9.63 26.54
CA LEU A 34 5.86 -9.74 25.62
C LEU A 34 5.61 -8.83 24.40
N THR A 35 6.64 -8.13 23.96
CA THR A 35 6.60 -7.42 22.67
C THR A 35 6.66 -8.40 21.52
N VAL A 36 6.19 -8.00 20.31
CA VAL A 36 6.27 -8.87 19.13
C VAL A 36 7.70 -9.32 18.85
N ALA A 37 8.67 -8.40 18.97
CA ALA A 37 10.08 -8.72 18.75
C ALA A 37 10.65 -9.75 19.74
N GLU A 38 10.05 -9.92 20.92
CA GLU A 38 10.48 -10.88 21.95
C GLU A 38 9.67 -12.18 21.93
N THR A 39 8.58 -12.21 21.17
CA THR A 39 7.72 -13.38 21.04
C THR A 39 8.42 -14.44 20.20
N PRO A 40 8.54 -15.70 20.69
CA PRO A 40 9.03 -16.78 19.85
C PRO A 40 8.12 -17.02 18.66
N SER A 41 8.69 -17.30 17.51
CA SER A 41 7.91 -17.63 16.31
C SER A 41 7.07 -18.89 16.53
N THR A 42 5.83 -18.84 16.03
CA THR A 42 4.94 -20.00 15.96
C THR A 42 4.64 -20.40 14.51
N ALA A 43 5.17 -19.63 13.55
CA ALA A 43 5.07 -19.93 12.13
C ALA A 43 6.02 -21.06 11.78
N GLN A 44 5.59 -21.96 10.90
CA GLN A 44 6.41 -23.07 10.43
C GLN A 44 6.31 -23.19 8.92
N SER A 45 7.44 -23.47 8.29
CA SER A 45 7.50 -23.85 6.88
C SER A 45 6.99 -25.27 6.68
N ALA A 46 6.72 -25.64 5.42
CA ALA A 46 6.23 -26.97 5.04
C ALA A 46 7.14 -28.12 5.51
N ASP A 47 8.43 -27.88 5.66
CA ASP A 47 9.40 -28.85 6.19
C ASP A 47 9.46 -28.88 7.73
N GLY A 48 8.64 -28.09 8.43
CA GLY A 48 8.49 -28.06 9.88
C GLY A 48 9.52 -27.19 10.61
N ARG A 49 10.36 -26.43 9.91
CA ARG A 49 11.23 -25.43 10.52
C ARG A 49 10.43 -24.19 10.91
N TYR A 50 10.85 -23.51 11.99
CA TYR A 50 10.23 -22.27 12.41
C TYR A 50 10.74 -21.11 11.55
N ILE A 51 9.80 -20.25 11.11
CA ILE A 51 10.05 -19.06 10.32
C ILE A 51 10.21 -17.86 11.26
N SER A 52 11.31 -17.14 11.12
CA SER A 52 11.59 -15.88 11.81
C SER A 52 12.06 -14.84 10.79
N TRP A 53 12.14 -13.57 11.20
CA TRP A 53 12.47 -12.48 10.29
C TRP A 53 13.58 -11.62 10.85
N VAL A 54 14.54 -11.26 10.00
CA VAL A 54 15.61 -10.31 10.31
C VAL A 54 15.43 -9.10 9.38
N GLU A 55 15.47 -7.90 9.96
CA GLU A 55 15.37 -6.67 9.18
C GLU A 55 16.75 -6.15 8.81
N HIS A 56 16.94 -5.85 7.53
CA HIS A 56 18.15 -5.26 6.96
C HIS A 56 17.84 -3.88 6.38
N ARG A 57 18.81 -2.97 6.45
CA ARG A 57 18.65 -1.60 5.95
C ARG A 57 19.17 -1.49 4.53
N VAL A 58 18.36 -0.89 3.64
CA VAL A 58 18.77 -0.55 2.28
C VAL A 58 19.10 0.93 2.17
N ASP A 59 18.17 1.82 2.51
CA ASP A 59 18.34 3.28 2.46
C ASP A 59 17.57 3.96 3.59
N ASP A 60 18.26 4.78 4.37
CA ASP A 60 17.69 5.68 5.37
C ASP A 60 18.69 6.78 5.73
N GLU A 61 18.22 7.83 6.40
CA GLU A 61 19.04 8.99 6.77
C GLU A 61 20.33 8.62 7.52
N GLY A 62 20.32 7.51 8.27
CA GLY A 62 21.47 7.08 9.08
C GLY A 62 22.60 6.42 8.27
N ILE A 63 22.35 5.97 7.03
CA ILE A 63 23.34 5.27 6.19
C ILE A 63 23.57 5.93 4.83
N ASN A 64 22.69 6.82 4.39
CA ASN A 64 22.78 7.45 3.08
C ASN A 64 23.54 8.79 3.05
N GLY A 65 24.33 9.06 4.10
CA GLY A 65 25.08 10.31 4.22
C GLY A 65 24.27 11.48 4.78
N GLY A 66 23.12 11.21 5.42
CA GLY A 66 22.27 12.21 6.07
C GLY A 66 21.26 12.88 5.12
N VAL A 67 20.92 12.23 4.01
CA VAL A 67 19.82 12.67 3.13
C VAL A 67 18.49 12.39 3.84
N PRO A 68 17.69 13.40 4.17
CA PRO A 68 16.46 13.22 4.94
C PRO A 68 15.33 12.72 4.03
N ILE A 69 15.19 11.41 3.90
CA ILE A 69 14.10 10.77 3.19
C ILE A 69 12.93 10.53 4.14
N ARG A 70 11.71 10.90 3.71
CA ARG A 70 10.48 10.83 4.52
C ARG A 70 9.29 10.42 3.67
N GLY A 71 8.34 9.69 4.28
CA GLY A 71 7.14 9.21 3.59
C GLY A 71 7.53 8.23 2.49
N GLY A 72 7.99 7.03 2.88
CA GLY A 72 8.31 5.99 1.90
C GLY A 72 7.03 5.35 1.38
N ASP A 73 6.71 5.56 0.09
CA ASP A 73 5.50 5.09 -0.58
C ASP A 73 5.82 4.04 -1.65
N GLY A 74 5.92 4.41 -2.91
CA GLY A 74 6.16 3.47 -4.01
C GLY A 74 7.57 2.87 -4.02
N LEU A 75 7.64 1.59 -4.41
CA LEU A 75 8.86 0.80 -4.53
C LEU A 75 8.81 -0.08 -5.77
N LYS A 76 9.90 -0.13 -6.54
CA LYS A 76 10.06 -1.10 -7.63
C LYS A 76 11.48 -1.66 -7.63
N MET A 77 11.60 -2.89 -8.11
CA MET A 77 12.90 -3.53 -8.32
C MET A 77 13.09 -3.89 -9.79
N ALA A 78 14.26 -3.56 -10.33
CA ALA A 78 14.69 -3.93 -11.67
C ALA A 78 16.22 -3.89 -11.74
N ASP A 79 16.82 -4.60 -12.69
CA ASP A 79 18.24 -4.47 -13.01
C ASP A 79 18.42 -3.26 -13.94
N LEU A 80 18.63 -2.07 -13.34
CA LEU A 80 18.67 -0.79 -14.06
C LEU A 80 19.95 -0.59 -14.87
N ASP A 81 21.06 -1.17 -14.44
CA ASP A 81 22.36 -1.03 -15.11
C ASP A 81 22.84 -2.32 -15.80
N GLN A 82 22.00 -3.34 -15.79
CA GLN A 82 22.21 -4.66 -16.42
C GLN A 82 23.50 -5.34 -15.95
N ASP A 83 23.79 -5.24 -14.65
CA ASP A 83 24.92 -5.92 -14.03
C ASP A 83 24.56 -7.33 -13.49
N GLY A 84 23.27 -7.69 -13.50
CA GLY A 84 22.75 -8.98 -13.08
C GLY A 84 22.22 -8.99 -11.65
N TYR A 85 22.31 -7.89 -10.92
CA TYR A 85 21.70 -7.71 -9.60
C TYR A 85 20.46 -6.80 -9.70
N ALA A 86 19.50 -6.98 -8.82
CA ALA A 86 18.35 -6.12 -8.82
C ALA A 86 18.65 -4.84 -8.05
N ASP A 87 18.26 -3.72 -8.65
CA ASP A 87 18.29 -2.40 -8.04
C ASP A 87 16.91 -2.04 -7.49
N ILE A 88 16.86 -1.11 -6.56
CA ILE A 88 15.64 -0.60 -5.98
C ILE A 88 15.46 0.86 -6.38
N VAL A 89 14.25 1.19 -6.86
CA VAL A 89 13.76 2.55 -7.02
C VAL A 89 12.75 2.79 -5.91
N SER A 90 12.95 3.82 -5.09
CA SER A 90 12.01 4.21 -4.04
C SER A 90 11.63 5.68 -4.14
N VAL A 91 10.40 5.98 -3.75
CA VAL A 91 9.87 7.34 -3.71
C VAL A 91 9.49 7.73 -2.29
N HIS A 92 9.68 9.02 -1.98
CA HIS A 92 9.52 9.54 -0.62
C HIS A 92 8.72 10.85 -0.67
N GLU A 93 7.39 10.73 -0.46
CA GLU A 93 6.40 11.81 -0.63
C GLU A 93 6.68 13.02 0.25
N ASP A 94 6.86 12.79 1.55
CA ASP A 94 6.99 13.86 2.56
C ASP A 94 8.30 14.66 2.46
N SER A 95 9.27 14.18 1.68
CA SER A 95 10.57 14.82 1.50
C SER A 95 10.92 15.16 0.05
N ASP A 96 9.98 14.89 -0.88
CA ASP A 96 10.20 15.16 -2.31
C ASP A 96 11.50 14.53 -2.84
N HIS A 97 11.71 13.22 -2.58
CA HIS A 97 12.90 12.50 -3.02
C HIS A 97 12.57 11.26 -3.83
N VAL A 98 13.34 11.05 -4.89
CA VAL A 98 13.44 9.78 -5.61
C VAL A 98 14.84 9.22 -5.38
N ARG A 99 14.91 7.97 -4.95
CA ARG A 99 16.16 7.30 -4.60
C ARG A 99 16.37 6.05 -5.45
N LEU A 100 17.62 5.80 -5.80
CA LEU A 100 18.08 4.55 -6.39
C LEU A 100 19.05 3.89 -5.43
N ALA A 101 18.85 2.60 -5.16
CA ALA A 101 19.78 1.75 -4.47
C ALA A 101 20.23 0.65 -5.43
N PHE A 102 21.46 0.76 -5.93
CA PHE A 102 22.03 -0.22 -6.83
C PHE A 102 22.54 -1.41 -6.05
N GLY A 103 22.05 -2.58 -6.42
CA GLY A 103 22.37 -3.83 -5.77
C GLY A 103 23.76 -4.37 -6.09
N SER A 104 24.16 -5.43 -5.40
CA SER A 104 25.42 -6.13 -5.59
C SER A 104 25.28 -7.62 -5.24
N ALA A 105 26.38 -8.38 -5.30
CA ALA A 105 26.40 -9.76 -4.85
C ALA A 105 26.21 -9.94 -3.33
N ASP A 106 26.36 -8.87 -2.56
CA ASP A 106 26.10 -8.83 -1.13
C ASP A 106 24.78 -8.08 -0.91
N PRO A 107 23.71 -8.73 -0.43
CA PRO A 107 22.38 -8.13 -0.30
C PRO A 107 22.31 -6.99 0.75
N ASP A 108 23.33 -6.85 1.57
CA ASP A 108 23.47 -5.76 2.55
C ASP A 108 24.29 -4.56 2.04
N THR A 109 24.83 -4.67 0.81
CA THR A 109 25.67 -3.61 0.23
C THR A 109 25.00 -2.94 -0.96
N TRP A 110 24.63 -1.67 -0.80
CA TRP A 110 23.90 -0.85 -1.77
C TRP A 110 24.66 0.42 -2.13
N ASP A 111 24.73 0.75 -3.42
CA ASP A 111 25.24 2.05 -3.89
C ASP A 111 24.08 3.03 -4.02
N LEU A 112 24.00 4.01 -3.10
CA LEU A 112 22.83 4.87 -2.90
C LEU A 112 22.96 6.18 -3.69
N VAL A 113 21.99 6.47 -4.54
CA VAL A 113 21.97 7.66 -5.40
C VAL A 113 20.64 8.40 -5.22
N THR A 114 20.68 9.73 -5.05
CA THR A 114 19.50 10.57 -5.23
C THR A 114 19.33 10.84 -6.72
N LEU A 115 18.28 10.29 -7.34
CA LEU A 115 17.98 10.52 -8.75
C LEU A 115 17.43 11.94 -8.94
N ALA A 116 16.50 12.34 -8.08
CA ALA A 116 15.88 13.68 -8.10
C ALA A 116 15.40 14.07 -6.70
N SER A 117 15.28 15.38 -6.47
CA SER A 117 14.70 15.93 -5.24
C SER A 117 14.10 17.30 -5.45
N GLY A 118 13.13 17.68 -4.59
CA GLY A 118 12.49 19.01 -4.58
C GLY A 118 11.34 19.12 -5.58
N SER A 119 11.08 20.33 -6.07
CA SER A 119 9.84 20.70 -6.77
C SER A 119 9.49 19.86 -8.01
N ASP A 120 10.46 19.27 -8.67
CA ASP A 120 10.22 18.48 -9.88
C ASP A 120 9.66 17.07 -9.56
N VAL A 121 9.83 16.63 -8.31
CA VAL A 121 9.30 15.38 -7.78
C VAL A 121 8.45 15.61 -6.52
N ASN A 122 7.68 16.70 -6.53
CA ASN A 122 6.91 17.17 -5.38
C ASN A 122 5.79 16.19 -5.02
N ALA A 123 5.84 15.68 -3.78
CA ALA A 123 4.96 14.64 -3.26
C ALA A 123 4.87 13.44 -4.22
N VAL A 124 6.03 12.85 -4.52
CA VAL A 124 6.12 11.67 -5.39
C VAL A 124 5.58 10.44 -4.68
N GLU A 125 4.56 9.82 -5.27
CA GLU A 125 3.77 8.73 -4.67
C GLU A 125 4.09 7.36 -5.24
N ASP A 126 4.34 7.26 -6.55
CA ASP A 126 4.50 5.96 -7.21
C ASP A 126 5.47 6.02 -8.38
N VAL A 127 5.97 4.85 -8.77
CA VAL A 127 6.89 4.69 -9.90
C VAL A 127 6.53 3.48 -10.76
N ALA A 128 6.61 3.66 -12.07
CA ALA A 128 6.59 2.58 -13.05
C ALA A 128 7.95 2.43 -13.72
N VAL A 129 8.36 1.19 -14.00
CA VAL A 129 9.66 0.83 -14.59
C VAL A 129 9.45 0.06 -15.87
N GLY A 130 10.09 0.48 -16.96
CA GLY A 130 10.07 -0.23 -18.25
C GLY A 130 10.74 0.55 -19.37
N ASP A 131 11.08 -0.12 -20.44
CA ASP A 131 11.73 0.48 -21.61
C ASP A 131 10.70 1.25 -22.47
N LEU A 132 10.57 2.54 -22.21
CA LEU A 132 9.59 3.41 -22.90
C LEU A 132 10.09 3.90 -24.25
N ASN A 133 11.40 4.01 -24.42
CA ASN A 133 12.02 4.57 -25.60
C ASN A 133 12.51 3.49 -26.60
N GLY A 134 12.46 2.21 -26.23
CA GLY A 134 12.85 1.08 -27.04
C GLY A 134 14.38 0.90 -27.19
N ASP A 135 15.17 1.42 -26.24
CA ASP A 135 16.64 1.29 -26.29
C ASP A 135 17.19 0.08 -25.53
N GLY A 136 16.33 -0.66 -24.84
CA GLY A 136 16.64 -1.88 -24.10
C GLY A 136 17.02 -1.64 -22.63
N TRP A 137 16.98 -0.40 -22.15
CA TRP A 137 17.22 -0.06 -20.75
C TRP A 137 15.91 0.36 -20.05
N PRO A 138 15.65 -0.11 -18.82
CA PRO A 138 14.40 0.26 -18.14
C PRO A 138 14.43 1.73 -17.72
N ASP A 139 13.50 2.50 -18.28
CA ASP A 139 13.21 3.88 -17.90
C ASP A 139 12.28 3.95 -16.69
N LEU A 140 12.08 5.16 -16.15
CA LEU A 140 11.25 5.40 -14.97
C LEU A 140 10.17 6.45 -15.26
N VAL A 141 8.95 6.22 -14.79
CA VAL A 141 7.88 7.22 -14.78
C VAL A 141 7.35 7.35 -13.36
N PHE A 142 7.33 8.57 -12.84
CA PHE A 142 6.84 8.85 -11.49
C PHE A 142 5.52 9.61 -11.53
N ALA A 143 4.65 9.31 -10.55
CA ALA A 143 3.43 10.04 -10.28
C ALA A 143 3.64 10.97 -9.09
N CYS A 144 3.38 12.28 -9.27
CA CYS A 144 3.56 13.31 -8.25
C CYS A 144 2.21 13.89 -7.83
N GLU A 145 1.84 13.78 -6.55
CA GLU A 145 0.56 14.24 -6.04
C GLU A 145 0.32 15.74 -6.21
N ARG A 146 1.38 16.54 -6.14
CA ARG A 146 1.27 17.99 -6.24
C ARG A 146 1.66 18.54 -7.60
N GLY A 147 1.54 17.75 -8.65
CA GLY A 147 1.97 18.34 -9.88
C GLY A 147 1.65 17.62 -11.17
N HIS A 148 2.35 16.53 -11.44
CA HIS A 148 2.51 16.00 -12.79
C HIS A 148 3.02 14.57 -12.77
N LEU A 149 3.11 13.98 -13.96
CA LEU A 149 3.98 12.82 -14.21
C LEU A 149 5.35 13.32 -14.64
N ILE A 150 6.39 12.56 -14.31
CA ILE A 150 7.75 12.85 -14.76
C ILE A 150 8.42 11.57 -15.28
N TYR A 151 8.99 11.66 -16.47
CA TYR A 151 9.72 10.59 -17.13
C TYR A 151 11.23 10.81 -16.98
N PHE A 152 11.96 9.75 -16.62
CA PHE A 152 13.42 9.72 -16.60
C PHE A 152 13.93 8.68 -17.56
N GLN A 153 14.77 9.10 -18.50
CA GLN A 153 15.45 8.22 -19.43
C GLN A 153 16.70 7.62 -18.77
N ASN A 154 16.77 6.30 -18.75
CA ASN A 154 17.92 5.58 -18.25
C ASN A 154 19.13 5.81 -19.17
N PRO A 155 20.29 6.28 -18.66
CA PRO A 155 21.51 6.47 -19.46
C PRO A 155 22.29 5.16 -19.72
N GLY A 156 21.70 4.00 -19.43
CA GLY A 156 22.28 2.70 -19.66
C GLY A 156 23.44 2.40 -18.71
N LYS A 157 24.55 1.91 -19.23
CA LYS A 157 25.73 1.50 -18.43
C LYS A 157 26.29 2.57 -17.50
N THR A 158 25.84 3.79 -17.61
CA THR A 158 26.27 4.90 -16.75
C THR A 158 25.21 5.29 -15.72
N ALA A 159 24.18 4.47 -15.52
CA ALA A 159 23.05 4.74 -14.64
C ALA A 159 23.46 5.14 -13.22
N ARG A 160 24.52 4.52 -12.67
CA ARG A 160 25.06 4.84 -11.33
C ARG A 160 25.78 6.19 -11.25
N SER A 161 26.32 6.70 -12.35
CA SER A 161 27.27 7.82 -12.32
C SER A 161 26.88 9.03 -13.15
N SER A 162 25.90 8.90 -14.04
CA SER A 162 25.43 9.97 -14.91
C SER A 162 24.09 10.53 -14.42
N ALA A 163 23.89 11.83 -14.60
CA ALA A 163 22.58 12.43 -14.44
C ALA A 163 21.62 11.85 -15.50
N TRP A 164 20.46 11.40 -15.07
CA TRP A 164 19.42 10.94 -15.98
C TRP A 164 18.72 12.15 -16.61
N ARG A 165 18.47 12.07 -17.92
CA ARG A 165 17.65 13.09 -18.60
C ARG A 165 16.19 12.84 -18.24
N TYR A 166 15.42 13.92 -18.05
CA TYR A 166 14.02 13.80 -17.71
C TYR A 166 13.13 14.76 -18.50
N HIS A 167 11.84 14.48 -18.50
CA HIS A 167 10.81 15.29 -19.11
C HIS A 167 9.54 15.29 -18.24
N ILE A 168 8.93 16.47 -18.08
CA ILE A 168 7.64 16.65 -17.41
C ILE A 168 6.61 17.02 -18.48
N PRO A 169 5.75 16.09 -18.93
CA PRO A 169 4.80 16.37 -20.00
C PRO A 169 3.79 17.44 -19.60
N HIS A 170 3.66 18.51 -20.40
CA HIS A 170 2.73 19.63 -20.12
C HIS A 170 1.28 19.14 -19.97
N VAL A 171 0.90 18.09 -20.70
CA VAL A 171 -0.44 17.51 -20.65
C VAL A 171 -0.82 17.00 -19.25
N THR A 172 0.17 16.74 -18.38
CA THR A 172 -0.05 16.28 -17.00
C THR A 172 0.00 17.39 -15.95
N GLN A 173 0.58 18.55 -16.30
CA GLN A 173 0.88 19.62 -15.35
C GLN A 173 -0.35 20.36 -14.87
N GLY A 174 -0.40 20.67 -13.55
CA GLY A 174 -1.44 21.49 -12.95
C GLY A 174 -2.84 20.88 -12.97
N ARG A 175 -2.95 19.56 -13.16
CA ARG A 175 -4.23 18.84 -13.29
C ARG A 175 -4.64 18.09 -12.03
N GLY A 176 -4.03 18.34 -10.90
CA GLY A 176 -4.32 17.71 -9.62
C GLY A 176 -3.29 16.63 -9.25
N SER A 177 -3.72 15.70 -8.43
CA SER A 177 -2.89 14.70 -7.76
C SER A 177 -2.76 13.42 -8.56
N TRP A 178 -1.61 13.17 -9.16
CA TRP A 178 -1.29 11.88 -9.77
C TRP A 178 -0.81 10.91 -8.67
N LEU A 179 -1.57 9.84 -8.47
CA LEU A 179 -1.38 8.93 -7.34
C LEU A 179 -0.68 7.63 -7.72
N ARG A 180 -1.05 7.04 -8.85
CA ARG A 180 -0.51 5.75 -9.31
C ARG A 180 -0.12 5.83 -10.78
N THR A 181 0.95 5.11 -11.14
CA THR A 181 1.42 4.99 -12.52
C THR A 181 1.84 3.56 -12.83
N PHE A 182 1.51 3.11 -14.05
CA PHE A 182 1.83 1.78 -14.55
C PHE A 182 2.25 1.85 -16.01
N LEU A 183 2.89 0.80 -16.50
CA LEU A 183 3.21 0.63 -17.91
C LEU A 183 2.51 -0.61 -18.45
N ALA A 184 1.90 -0.51 -19.62
CA ALA A 184 1.28 -1.64 -20.30
C ALA A 184 1.16 -1.38 -21.80
N ASP A 185 1.24 -2.42 -22.60
CA ASP A 185 0.90 -2.40 -24.03
C ASP A 185 -0.62 -2.56 -24.18
N LEU A 186 -1.34 -1.44 -24.31
CA LEU A 186 -2.80 -1.43 -24.35
C LEU A 186 -3.37 -1.76 -25.73
N ASP A 187 -2.64 -1.48 -26.80
CA ASP A 187 -3.14 -1.66 -28.16
C ASP A 187 -2.49 -2.83 -28.90
N GLY A 188 -1.53 -3.52 -28.25
CA GLY A 188 -0.88 -4.72 -28.77
C GLY A 188 0.17 -4.42 -29.84
N ASP A 189 0.72 -3.19 -29.87
CA ASP A 189 1.75 -2.80 -30.85
C ASP A 189 3.17 -3.13 -30.41
N GLY A 190 3.34 -3.62 -29.18
CA GLY A 190 4.63 -3.99 -28.58
C GLY A 190 5.36 -2.83 -27.92
N LYS A 191 4.72 -1.66 -27.78
CA LYS A 191 5.24 -0.53 -27.02
C LYS A 191 4.39 -0.32 -25.77
N LEU A 192 5.00 0.31 -24.78
CA LEU A 192 4.34 0.56 -23.51
C LEU A 192 3.66 1.92 -23.51
N GLU A 193 2.40 1.96 -23.11
CA GLU A 193 1.71 3.17 -22.70
C GLU A 193 1.90 3.40 -21.19
N VAL A 194 1.90 4.68 -20.80
CA VAL A 194 1.85 5.07 -19.40
C VAL A 194 0.39 5.16 -18.96
N LEU A 195 0.00 4.36 -17.98
CA LEU A 195 -1.29 4.45 -17.31
C LEU A 195 -1.12 5.24 -16.03
N ALA A 196 -2.02 6.19 -15.75
CA ALA A 196 -1.95 6.94 -14.51
C ALA A 196 -3.34 7.25 -13.94
N ALA A 197 -3.44 7.17 -12.62
CA ALA A 197 -4.63 7.55 -11.84
C ALA A 197 -4.44 8.91 -11.19
N ASN A 198 -5.40 9.80 -11.38
CA ASN A 198 -5.42 11.13 -10.78
C ASN A 198 -6.56 11.22 -9.77
N LYS A 199 -6.24 11.48 -8.50
CA LYS A 199 -7.26 11.57 -7.43
C LYS A 199 -7.97 12.92 -7.34
N GLY A 200 -7.72 13.85 -8.28
CA GLY A 200 -8.37 15.16 -8.33
C GLY A 200 -7.64 16.25 -7.55
N GLY A 201 -8.34 17.30 -7.15
CA GLY A 201 -7.75 18.51 -6.60
C GLY A 201 -6.72 18.34 -5.49
N VAL A 202 -5.75 19.24 -5.47
CA VAL A 202 -4.51 19.16 -4.67
C VAL A 202 -4.75 19.26 -3.16
N ASP A 203 -5.80 19.96 -2.71
CA ASP A 203 -6.11 20.11 -1.29
C ASP A 203 -7.14 19.07 -0.83
N ILE A 204 -6.64 17.92 -0.44
CA ILE A 204 -7.44 16.77 -0.05
C ILE A 204 -8.08 16.93 1.33
N VAL A 205 -7.70 17.94 2.07
CA VAL A 205 -8.29 18.21 3.39
C VAL A 205 -9.56 19.02 3.26
N ASP A 206 -10.53 18.56 2.46
CA ASP A 206 -11.90 18.98 2.68
C ASP A 206 -12.55 18.09 3.75
N VAL A 207 -12.19 18.37 5.00
CA VAL A 207 -12.78 17.78 6.21
C VAL A 207 -14.26 18.12 6.37
N GLN A 208 -14.87 18.84 5.42
CA GLN A 208 -16.26 19.33 5.52
C GLN A 208 -17.24 18.65 4.57
N GLY A 209 -16.84 17.56 3.90
CA GLY A 209 -17.75 16.78 3.07
C GLY A 209 -18.14 17.40 1.72
N GLY A 210 -17.30 18.29 1.20
CA GLY A 210 -17.44 18.80 -0.17
C GLY A 210 -17.18 17.71 -1.21
N GLU A 211 -17.86 17.80 -2.37
CA GLU A 211 -17.54 16.95 -3.51
C GLU A 211 -16.12 17.24 -3.98
N ARG A 212 -15.25 16.22 -3.99
CA ARG A 212 -13.92 16.34 -4.58
C ARG A 212 -14.06 16.48 -6.10
N ALA A 213 -13.24 17.34 -6.69
CA ALA A 213 -13.11 17.36 -8.14
C ALA A 213 -12.68 15.95 -8.61
N SER A 214 -13.37 15.40 -9.60
CA SER A 214 -12.97 14.15 -10.23
C SER A 214 -11.63 14.31 -10.91
N GLY A 215 -10.81 13.27 -10.85
CA GLY A 215 -9.58 13.15 -11.61
C GLY A 215 -9.65 11.94 -12.54
N PRO A 216 -9.05 12.00 -13.73
CA PRO A 216 -9.13 10.91 -14.69
C PRO A 216 -8.21 9.75 -14.33
N VAL A 217 -8.55 8.56 -14.86
CA VAL A 217 -7.57 7.57 -15.25
C VAL A 217 -7.25 7.78 -16.71
N SER A 218 -5.99 7.99 -17.03
CA SER A 218 -5.53 8.30 -18.38
C SER A 218 -4.48 7.29 -18.85
N ALA A 219 -4.47 7.03 -20.15
CA ALA A 219 -3.36 6.41 -20.87
C ALA A 219 -2.63 7.49 -21.67
N PHE A 220 -1.31 7.45 -21.62
CA PHE A 220 -0.44 8.30 -22.43
C PHE A 220 0.28 7.43 -23.44
N TYR A 221 -0.08 7.60 -24.71
CA TYR A 221 0.55 6.95 -25.85
C TYR A 221 1.81 7.73 -26.23
N ILE A 222 2.94 7.04 -26.31
CA ILE A 222 4.23 7.66 -26.60
C ILE A 222 4.54 7.52 -28.10
N GLN A 223 4.49 8.62 -28.84
CA GLN A 223 4.72 8.66 -30.28
C GLN A 223 5.98 9.47 -30.61
N GLY A 224 7.14 8.84 -30.50
CA GLY A 224 8.44 9.46 -30.68
C GLY A 224 9.32 9.38 -29.43
N PRO A 225 10.39 10.17 -29.33
CA PRO A 225 11.24 10.17 -28.16
C PRO A 225 10.49 10.71 -26.92
N PRO A 226 10.42 9.96 -25.79
CA PRO A 226 9.66 10.38 -24.61
C PRO A 226 10.17 11.68 -23.94
N LEU A 227 11.36 12.15 -24.30
CA LEU A 227 11.91 13.44 -23.86
C LEU A 227 11.34 14.64 -24.63
N GLU A 228 10.54 14.41 -25.66
CA GLU A 228 9.93 15.45 -26.48
C GLU A 228 8.47 15.65 -26.09
N GLU A 229 8.02 16.89 -25.95
CA GLU A 229 6.66 17.23 -25.52
C GLU A 229 5.59 16.63 -26.44
N GLU A 230 5.81 16.69 -27.75
CA GLU A 230 4.89 16.22 -28.76
C GLU A 230 4.70 14.70 -28.78
N ALA A 231 5.61 13.95 -28.10
CA ALA A 231 5.50 12.50 -28.02
C ALA A 231 4.34 12.05 -27.13
N TRP A 232 3.92 12.83 -26.14
CA TRP A 232 2.94 12.46 -25.14
C TRP A 232 1.51 12.77 -25.58
N GLN A 233 0.72 11.73 -25.82
CA GLN A 233 -0.67 11.86 -26.27
C GLN A 233 -1.63 11.21 -25.28
N GLU A 234 -2.39 12.02 -24.55
CA GLU A 234 -3.34 11.54 -23.57
C GLU A 234 -4.63 11.00 -24.20
N VAL A 235 -5.11 9.90 -23.62
CA VAL A 235 -6.48 9.38 -23.78
C VAL A 235 -7.07 9.17 -22.40
N VAL A 236 -8.12 9.90 -22.06
CA VAL A 236 -8.88 9.67 -20.83
C VAL A 236 -9.66 8.36 -20.95
N LEU A 237 -9.37 7.40 -20.05
CA LEU A 237 -10.01 6.09 -20.04
C LEU A 237 -11.23 6.05 -19.11
N PHE A 238 -11.19 6.80 -18.00
CA PHE A 238 -12.22 6.80 -16.97
C PHE A 238 -12.23 8.13 -16.21
N GLU A 239 -13.42 8.64 -15.88
CA GLU A 239 -13.61 9.88 -15.14
C GLU A 239 -14.91 9.84 -14.34
N GLN A 240 -14.94 9.03 -13.28
CA GLN A 240 -16.09 8.91 -12.36
C GLN A 240 -15.59 9.02 -10.92
N GLY A 241 -15.46 10.25 -10.43
CA GLY A 241 -14.90 10.54 -9.10
C GLY A 241 -13.37 10.57 -9.06
N PRO A 242 -12.78 10.80 -7.88
CA PRO A 242 -11.33 10.78 -7.68
C PRO A 242 -10.77 9.38 -7.93
N ALA A 243 -9.90 9.23 -8.92
CA ALA A 243 -9.32 7.93 -9.24
C ALA A 243 -8.31 7.49 -8.18
N ASN A 244 -8.27 6.19 -7.91
CA ASN A 244 -7.39 5.61 -6.88
C ASN A 244 -6.40 4.60 -7.45
N ASN A 245 -6.70 3.98 -8.59
CA ASN A 245 -5.86 2.96 -9.20
C ASN A 245 -6.05 2.94 -10.72
N ALA A 246 -5.05 2.41 -11.45
CA ALA A 246 -5.06 2.21 -12.90
C ALA A 246 -4.32 0.91 -13.26
N LEU A 247 -4.54 -0.16 -12.48
CA LEU A 247 -3.76 -1.40 -12.55
C LEU A 247 -4.08 -2.20 -13.82
N PRO A 248 -3.10 -2.43 -14.74
CA PRO A 248 -3.31 -3.20 -15.94
C PRO A 248 -3.45 -4.70 -15.66
N VAL A 249 -4.34 -5.36 -16.38
CA VAL A 249 -4.63 -6.79 -16.24
C VAL A 249 -5.38 -7.34 -17.44
N ASP A 250 -5.06 -8.51 -17.92
CA ASP A 250 -5.95 -9.29 -18.80
C ASP A 250 -6.89 -10.12 -17.91
N ILE A 251 -8.00 -9.50 -17.47
CA ILE A 251 -8.90 -10.11 -16.47
C ILE A 251 -9.75 -11.24 -17.06
N ASN A 252 -9.88 -11.32 -18.34
CA ASN A 252 -10.77 -12.28 -19.02
C ASN A 252 -10.02 -13.32 -19.85
N GLY A 253 -8.70 -13.22 -19.95
CA GLY A 253 -7.86 -14.14 -20.70
C GLY A 253 -8.03 -14.03 -22.23
N ASP A 254 -8.44 -12.85 -22.75
CA ASP A 254 -8.62 -12.67 -24.19
C ASP A 254 -7.38 -12.13 -24.92
N GLY A 255 -6.30 -11.88 -24.17
CA GLY A 255 -5.02 -11.38 -24.68
C GLY A 255 -4.94 -9.87 -24.81
N HIS A 256 -5.96 -9.13 -24.36
CA HIS A 256 -5.98 -7.67 -24.34
C HIS A 256 -5.92 -7.15 -22.90
N VAL A 257 -5.10 -6.14 -22.68
CA VAL A 257 -4.92 -5.56 -21.36
C VAL A 257 -6.12 -4.69 -20.99
N ASP A 258 -6.91 -5.15 -20.02
CA ASP A 258 -7.93 -4.39 -19.32
C ASP A 258 -7.31 -3.52 -18.23
N VAL A 259 -8.06 -2.65 -17.56
CA VAL A 259 -7.55 -1.81 -16.46
C VAL A 259 -8.49 -1.86 -15.26
N LEU A 260 -7.97 -2.24 -14.09
CA LEU A 260 -8.68 -2.09 -12.82
C LEU A 260 -8.59 -0.63 -12.38
N VAL A 261 -9.75 0.01 -12.19
CA VAL A 261 -9.85 1.40 -11.74
C VAL A 261 -10.81 1.52 -10.57
N ALA A 262 -10.66 2.56 -9.76
CA ALA A 262 -11.54 2.77 -8.63
C ALA A 262 -11.87 4.25 -8.41
N ASP A 263 -13.10 4.50 -7.98
CA ASP A 263 -13.58 5.77 -7.42
C ASP A 263 -13.36 5.76 -5.92
N ARG A 264 -12.39 6.54 -5.46
CA ARG A 264 -11.99 6.64 -4.06
C ARG A 264 -13.11 7.18 -3.16
N GLN A 265 -13.92 8.11 -3.64
CA GLN A 265 -14.94 8.76 -2.84
C GLN A 265 -16.16 7.87 -2.65
N ALA A 266 -16.61 7.21 -3.71
CA ALA A 266 -17.76 6.33 -3.65
C ALA A 266 -17.45 4.90 -3.21
N ASN A 267 -16.16 4.54 -3.05
CA ASN A 267 -15.69 3.17 -2.79
C ASN A 267 -16.25 2.18 -3.83
N ARG A 268 -16.11 2.53 -5.10
CA ARG A 268 -16.57 1.72 -6.24
C ARG A 268 -15.37 1.33 -7.09
N THR A 269 -15.35 0.09 -7.50
CA THR A 269 -14.26 -0.47 -8.33
C THR A 269 -14.84 -0.97 -9.65
N PHE A 270 -14.09 -0.76 -10.74
CA PHE A 270 -14.50 -1.12 -12.10
C PHE A 270 -13.34 -1.82 -12.81
N ILE A 271 -13.71 -2.69 -13.75
CA ILE A 271 -12.79 -3.15 -14.80
C ILE A 271 -13.14 -2.36 -16.08
N LEU A 272 -12.17 -1.67 -16.63
CA LEU A 272 -12.28 -1.11 -17.97
C LEU A 272 -11.91 -2.20 -18.98
N ARG A 273 -12.93 -2.73 -19.65
CA ARG A 273 -12.75 -3.79 -20.65
C ARG A 273 -12.19 -3.23 -21.93
N ASN A 274 -11.04 -3.75 -22.34
CA ASN A 274 -10.40 -3.39 -23.60
C ASN A 274 -11.11 -4.08 -24.78
N SER A 275 -11.44 -3.32 -25.81
CA SER A 275 -12.08 -3.88 -27.02
C SER A 275 -11.12 -4.65 -27.92
N GLY A 276 -9.81 -4.54 -27.71
CA GLY A 276 -8.77 -5.13 -28.55
C GLY A 276 -8.76 -4.62 -29.99
N LYS A 277 -9.32 -3.44 -30.28
CA LYS A 277 -9.49 -2.95 -31.65
C LYS A 277 -8.87 -1.57 -31.85
N GLY A 278 -7.98 -1.50 -32.83
CA GLY A 278 -7.34 -0.25 -33.26
C GLY A 278 -6.22 0.20 -32.31
N THR A 279 -5.54 1.25 -32.70
CA THR A 279 -4.37 1.83 -32.00
C THR A 279 -4.75 2.64 -30.75
N ARG A 280 -6.01 2.77 -30.45
CA ARG A 280 -6.58 3.37 -29.22
C ARG A 280 -7.86 2.63 -28.90
N PRO A 281 -7.77 1.44 -28.32
CA PRO A 281 -8.94 0.59 -28.11
C PRO A 281 -9.94 1.25 -27.17
N ALA A 282 -11.23 1.07 -27.47
CA ALA A 282 -12.28 1.56 -26.59
C ALA A 282 -12.29 0.76 -25.30
N MET A 283 -12.34 1.47 -24.17
CA MET A 283 -12.47 0.92 -22.83
C MET A 283 -13.91 1.01 -22.35
N THR A 284 -14.48 -0.11 -21.92
CA THR A 284 -15.86 -0.17 -21.41
C THR A 284 -15.86 -0.46 -19.92
N PRO A 285 -16.35 0.47 -19.07
CA PRO A 285 -16.37 0.26 -17.63
C PRO A 285 -17.42 -0.77 -17.22
N VAL A 286 -17.01 -1.76 -16.43
CA VAL A 286 -17.87 -2.77 -15.81
C VAL A 286 -17.65 -2.70 -14.29
N GLU A 287 -18.69 -2.32 -13.54
CA GLU A 287 -18.62 -2.21 -12.09
C GLU A 287 -18.53 -3.59 -11.43
N ILE A 288 -17.59 -3.73 -10.50
CA ILE A 288 -17.45 -4.91 -9.65
C ILE A 288 -18.55 -4.87 -8.59
N LYS A 289 -19.46 -5.83 -8.64
CA LYS A 289 -20.50 -6.03 -7.63
C LYS A 289 -20.06 -7.10 -6.66
N ILE A 290 -19.93 -6.75 -5.38
CA ILE A 290 -19.47 -7.66 -4.34
C ILE A 290 -20.67 -8.37 -3.72
N ALA A 291 -20.69 -9.70 -3.77
CA ALA A 291 -21.67 -10.53 -3.10
C ALA A 291 -21.24 -10.88 -1.68
N ALA A 292 -22.21 -10.97 -0.79
CA ALA A 292 -21.99 -11.42 0.57
C ALA A 292 -21.49 -12.87 0.58
N PRO A 293 -20.51 -13.21 1.42
CA PRO A 293 -20.17 -14.59 1.73
C PRO A 293 -21.37 -15.34 2.32
N GLU A 294 -21.36 -16.65 2.20
CA GLU A 294 -22.40 -17.50 2.80
C GLU A 294 -22.43 -17.29 4.33
N GLY A 295 -23.63 -17.17 4.90
CA GLY A 295 -23.83 -16.98 6.34
C GLY A 295 -23.78 -15.54 6.84
N ASN A 296 -23.52 -14.55 6.00
CA ASN A 296 -23.52 -13.15 6.41
C ASN A 296 -24.93 -12.61 6.73
N PRO A 297 -25.02 -11.62 7.64
CA PRO A 297 -26.31 -11.06 8.06
C PRO A 297 -27.03 -10.39 6.89
N ALA A 298 -28.36 -10.44 6.94
CA ALA A 298 -29.20 -9.74 5.96
C ALA A 298 -28.86 -8.24 5.91
N GLY A 299 -28.68 -7.72 4.71
CA GLY A 299 -28.31 -6.32 4.48
C GLY A 299 -26.81 -6.05 4.51
N TRP A 300 -25.96 -7.07 4.55
CA TRP A 300 -24.52 -6.91 4.36
C TRP A 300 -24.21 -6.32 2.98
N LYS A 301 -23.26 -5.42 2.92
CA LYS A 301 -22.71 -4.82 1.71
C LYS A 301 -21.20 -4.72 1.83
N GLY A 302 -20.49 -5.23 0.82
CA GLY A 302 -19.06 -5.00 0.64
C GLY A 302 -18.80 -3.88 -0.36
N MET A 303 -17.81 -3.06 -0.08
CA MET A 303 -17.34 -1.99 -0.95
C MET A 303 -15.82 -1.92 -0.88
N THR A 304 -15.18 -1.56 -1.98
CA THR A 304 -13.75 -1.31 -2.01
C THR A 304 -13.43 -0.15 -2.95
N ASN A 305 -12.39 0.60 -2.62
CA ASN A 305 -11.81 1.60 -3.49
C ASN A 305 -10.50 1.14 -4.12
N ALA A 306 -10.13 -0.13 -3.93
CA ALA A 306 -8.95 -0.79 -4.49
C ALA A 306 -7.69 0.10 -4.45
N PHE A 307 -7.42 0.77 -3.31
CA PHE A 307 -6.23 1.62 -3.14
C PHE A 307 -4.96 0.80 -3.40
N GLN A 308 -4.89 -0.38 -2.77
CA GLN A 308 -3.98 -1.46 -3.14
C GLN A 308 -4.81 -2.65 -3.63
N ALA A 309 -4.34 -3.32 -4.66
CA ALA A 309 -4.96 -4.53 -5.20
C ALA A 309 -3.88 -5.49 -5.72
N ALA A 310 -4.07 -6.78 -5.50
CA ALA A 310 -3.32 -7.81 -6.19
C ALA A 310 -4.26 -8.65 -7.06
N LEU A 311 -3.75 -9.05 -8.21
CA LEU A 311 -4.48 -9.78 -9.23
C LEU A 311 -3.79 -11.13 -9.45
N LEU A 312 -4.47 -12.21 -9.07
CA LEU A 312 -3.93 -13.57 -9.13
C LEU A 312 -5.09 -14.58 -9.16
N ASP A 313 -4.83 -15.77 -9.68
CA ASP A 313 -5.76 -16.90 -9.58
C ASP A 313 -5.50 -17.61 -8.24
N LEU A 314 -6.14 -17.10 -7.17
CA LEU A 314 -5.86 -17.57 -5.80
C LEU A 314 -6.46 -18.95 -5.52
N ASN A 315 -7.61 -19.25 -6.13
CA ASN A 315 -8.31 -20.53 -5.94
C ASN A 315 -8.00 -21.55 -7.03
N GLN A 316 -7.09 -21.26 -7.94
CA GLN A 316 -6.61 -22.12 -9.03
C GLN A 316 -7.74 -22.60 -9.95
N ASP A 317 -8.75 -21.76 -10.19
CA ASP A 317 -9.87 -22.07 -11.07
C ASP A 317 -9.71 -21.56 -12.52
N GLY A 318 -8.55 -20.98 -12.83
CA GLY A 318 -8.18 -20.45 -14.13
C GLY A 318 -8.71 -19.03 -14.40
N ARG A 319 -9.22 -18.35 -13.38
CA ARG A 319 -9.69 -16.96 -13.47
C ARG A 319 -8.92 -16.08 -12.50
N THR A 320 -8.69 -14.83 -12.89
CA THR A 320 -7.97 -13.87 -12.06
C THR A 320 -8.89 -13.30 -10.98
N ASP A 321 -8.56 -13.56 -9.72
CA ASP A 321 -9.21 -12.98 -8.55
C ASP A 321 -8.60 -11.62 -8.18
N ILE A 322 -9.24 -10.88 -7.27
CA ILE A 322 -8.80 -9.57 -6.83
C ILE A 322 -8.67 -9.55 -5.31
N ALA A 323 -7.46 -9.48 -4.79
CA ALA A 323 -7.23 -9.26 -3.36
C ALA A 323 -7.23 -7.75 -3.05
N VAL A 324 -8.00 -7.34 -2.02
CA VAL A 324 -8.27 -5.95 -1.67
C VAL A 324 -8.68 -5.80 -0.20
N ASN A 325 -8.59 -4.58 0.30
CA ASN A 325 -9.35 -4.19 1.49
C ASN A 325 -10.83 -4.01 1.15
N VAL A 326 -11.70 -4.55 1.97
CA VAL A 326 -13.16 -4.44 1.84
C VAL A 326 -13.75 -3.72 3.04
N ILE A 327 -14.53 -2.69 2.79
CA ILE A 327 -15.38 -2.04 3.79
C ILE A 327 -16.67 -2.84 3.85
N GLU A 328 -16.91 -3.47 4.99
CA GLU A 328 -18.11 -4.26 5.25
C GLU A 328 -19.13 -3.42 6.02
N ARG A 329 -20.33 -3.31 5.49
CA ARG A 329 -21.45 -2.62 6.14
C ARG A 329 -22.59 -3.58 6.40
N THR A 330 -23.17 -3.47 7.60
CA THR A 330 -24.45 -4.06 7.98
C THR A 330 -25.39 -2.93 8.46
N PRO A 331 -26.67 -3.19 8.69
CA PRO A 331 -27.56 -2.17 9.27
C PRO A 331 -27.12 -1.62 10.62
N SER A 332 -26.27 -2.33 11.36
CA SER A 332 -25.85 -2.00 12.72
C SER A 332 -24.35 -1.76 12.90
N SER A 333 -23.52 -2.02 11.88
CA SER A 333 -22.05 -1.93 12.00
C SER A 333 -21.38 -1.59 10.68
N GLN A 334 -20.19 -1.01 10.79
CA GLN A 334 -19.23 -0.89 9.69
C GLN A 334 -17.88 -1.37 10.20
N SER A 335 -17.19 -2.18 9.40
CA SER A 335 -15.84 -2.67 9.66
C SER A 335 -15.03 -2.67 8.36
N ALA A 336 -13.75 -2.92 8.49
CA ALA A 336 -12.89 -3.16 7.35
C ALA A 336 -12.10 -4.44 7.59
N SER A 337 -11.86 -5.17 6.52
CA SER A 337 -11.07 -6.39 6.52
C SER A 337 -10.31 -6.51 5.21
N PHE A 338 -9.27 -7.32 5.24
CA PHE A 338 -8.52 -7.72 4.06
C PHE A 338 -9.02 -9.07 3.57
N GLY A 339 -9.17 -9.21 2.26
CA GLY A 339 -9.62 -10.45 1.65
C GLY A 339 -9.53 -10.42 0.12
N TRP A 340 -10.19 -11.35 -0.51
CA TRP A 340 -10.19 -11.47 -1.95
C TRP A 340 -11.58 -11.65 -2.52
N LEU A 341 -11.75 -11.26 -3.76
CA LEU A 341 -12.97 -11.32 -4.53
C LEU A 341 -12.81 -12.40 -5.59
N ALA A 342 -13.53 -13.52 -5.43
CA ALA A 342 -13.53 -14.60 -6.41
C ALA A 342 -14.22 -14.14 -7.70
N GLN A 343 -13.52 -14.29 -8.84
CA GLN A 343 -14.07 -13.91 -10.14
C GLN A 343 -15.25 -14.82 -10.51
N PRO A 344 -16.42 -14.26 -10.87
CA PRO A 344 -17.54 -15.08 -11.30
C PRO A 344 -17.28 -15.73 -12.66
N SER A 345 -17.80 -16.94 -12.87
CA SER A 345 -17.73 -17.62 -14.17
C SER A 345 -18.49 -16.91 -15.29
N ALA A 346 -19.51 -16.11 -14.93
CA ALA A 346 -20.26 -15.28 -15.86
C ALA A 346 -19.82 -13.81 -15.75
N GLN A 347 -19.51 -13.16 -16.86
CA GLN A 347 -19.02 -11.76 -16.89
C GLN A 347 -19.96 -10.75 -16.18
N SER A 348 -21.25 -11.05 -16.08
CA SER A 348 -22.23 -10.22 -15.36
C SER A 348 -22.49 -10.68 -13.92
N GLY A 349 -21.76 -11.67 -13.45
CA GLY A 349 -21.89 -12.21 -12.09
C GLY A 349 -21.38 -11.24 -11.02
N SER A 350 -21.80 -11.47 -9.77
CA SER A 350 -21.21 -10.79 -8.62
C SER A 350 -19.97 -11.52 -8.17
N TRP A 351 -18.95 -10.78 -7.77
CA TRP A 351 -17.72 -11.30 -7.17
C TRP A 351 -17.97 -11.71 -5.74
N VAL A 352 -17.61 -12.93 -5.38
CA VAL A 352 -17.83 -13.43 -4.02
C VAL A 352 -16.66 -13.02 -3.14
N TYR A 353 -16.96 -12.33 -2.04
CA TYR A 353 -15.95 -11.93 -1.07
C TYR A 353 -15.58 -13.10 -0.16
N HIS A 354 -14.29 -13.35 0.00
CA HIS A 354 -13.69 -14.25 0.97
C HIS A 354 -12.72 -13.48 1.85
N ARG A 355 -12.92 -13.57 3.17
CA ARG A 355 -12.08 -12.86 4.12
C ARG A 355 -10.79 -13.64 4.36
N ILE A 356 -9.64 -12.96 4.26
CA ILE A 356 -8.35 -13.45 4.72
C ILE A 356 -8.18 -13.12 6.20
N GLY A 357 -8.31 -11.85 6.58
CA GLY A 357 -8.18 -11.45 7.97
C GLY A 357 -8.19 -9.95 8.18
N ASP A 358 -7.61 -9.55 9.28
CA ASP A 358 -7.35 -8.16 9.63
C ASP A 358 -6.12 -8.06 10.53
N ILE A 359 -5.54 -6.86 10.61
CA ILE A 359 -4.45 -6.51 11.51
C ILE A 359 -4.88 -5.41 12.48
N LEU A 360 -6.16 -5.37 12.80
CA LEU A 360 -6.75 -4.34 13.64
C LEU A 360 -5.98 -4.18 14.97
N PRO A 361 -5.88 -2.96 15.52
CA PRO A 361 -6.55 -1.72 15.09
C PRO A 361 -5.91 -1.05 13.87
N ASP A 362 -4.89 -1.64 13.28
CA ASP A 362 -4.18 -1.11 12.13
C ASP A 362 -4.96 -1.42 10.83
N TRP A 363 -4.77 -0.59 9.80
CA TRP A 363 -5.35 -0.78 8.49
C TRP A 363 -4.29 -1.35 7.55
N VAL A 364 -4.63 -2.32 6.69
CA VAL A 364 -3.70 -2.82 5.66
C VAL A 364 -3.50 -1.73 4.60
N THR A 365 -2.26 -1.26 4.44
CA THR A 365 -1.86 -0.31 3.40
C THR A 365 -1.17 -1.00 2.25
N GLY A 366 -0.11 -1.76 2.51
CA GLY A 366 0.62 -2.53 1.52
C GLY A 366 0.47 -4.03 1.72
N PHE A 367 0.54 -4.81 0.64
CA PHE A 367 0.58 -6.26 0.70
C PHE A 367 1.08 -6.88 -0.60
N VAL A 368 1.62 -8.10 -0.49
CA VAL A 368 2.00 -8.92 -1.64
C VAL A 368 1.84 -10.40 -1.33
N PHE A 369 1.48 -11.18 -2.35
CA PHE A 369 1.37 -12.63 -2.25
C PHE A 369 2.69 -13.32 -2.62
N ALA A 370 3.04 -14.36 -1.87
CA ALA A 370 4.17 -15.24 -2.14
C ALA A 370 3.97 -16.57 -1.39
N ASP A 371 4.62 -17.63 -1.81
CA ASP A 371 4.70 -18.91 -1.07
C ASP A 371 5.72 -18.74 0.08
N ILE A 372 5.24 -18.23 1.22
CA ILE A 372 6.10 -17.85 2.36
C ILE A 372 6.60 -19.08 3.11
N ASP A 373 5.76 -20.07 3.27
CA ASP A 373 6.13 -21.26 4.04
C ASP A 373 6.67 -22.42 3.20
N GLY A 374 6.62 -22.29 1.88
CA GLY A 374 7.18 -23.28 0.95
C GLY A 374 6.29 -24.50 0.75
N ASP A 375 4.96 -24.35 0.94
CA ASP A 375 4.00 -25.44 0.74
C ASP A 375 3.38 -25.48 -0.67
N GLY A 376 3.64 -24.45 -1.48
CA GLY A 376 3.19 -24.31 -2.86
C GLY A 376 1.92 -23.48 -3.02
N ASP A 377 1.29 -23.05 -1.93
CA ASP A 377 0.14 -22.14 -1.94
C ASP A 377 0.58 -20.69 -1.76
N GLN A 378 -0.26 -19.74 -2.19
CA GLN A 378 0.05 -18.31 -2.05
C GLN A 378 -0.38 -17.81 -0.68
N ASP A 379 0.58 -17.46 0.16
CA ASP A 379 0.41 -16.69 1.39
C ASP A 379 0.41 -15.20 1.09
N VAL A 380 0.19 -14.35 2.10
CA VAL A 380 0.24 -12.90 1.93
C VAL A 380 0.92 -12.21 3.10
N ILE A 381 1.96 -11.42 2.81
CA ILE A 381 2.50 -10.44 3.76
C ILE A 381 1.73 -9.13 3.65
N VAL A 382 1.45 -8.50 4.78
CA VAL A 382 0.71 -7.24 4.86
C VAL A 382 1.45 -6.24 5.74
N GLY A 383 1.48 -5.00 5.29
CA GLY A 383 1.87 -3.84 6.06
C GLY A 383 0.67 -3.02 6.48
N GLY A 384 0.74 -2.42 7.64
CA GLY A 384 -0.38 -1.66 8.16
C GLY A 384 0.02 -0.33 8.74
N TYR A 385 -0.96 0.54 8.74
CA TYR A 385 -0.93 1.83 9.39
C TYR A 385 -2.19 1.99 10.24
N SER A 386 -2.08 2.55 11.44
CA SER A 386 -3.24 2.73 12.30
C SER A 386 -4.19 3.76 11.73
N GLY A 387 -5.23 3.23 11.07
CA GLY A 387 -6.30 4.00 10.46
C GLY A 387 -7.50 4.27 11.37
N LEU A 388 -7.36 4.18 12.69
CA LEU A 388 -8.46 4.48 13.63
C LEU A 388 -9.18 5.79 13.31
N ASN A 389 -8.45 6.77 12.79
CA ASN A 389 -8.98 8.05 12.39
C ASN A 389 -9.58 8.07 10.99
N ILE A 390 -9.19 7.15 10.11
CA ILE A 390 -9.74 7.05 8.74
C ILE A 390 -11.19 6.57 8.79
N LEU A 391 -11.50 5.56 9.61
CA LEU A 391 -12.86 5.06 9.80
C LEU A 391 -13.77 6.07 10.53
N ALA A 392 -13.19 6.89 11.40
CA ALA A 392 -13.89 7.94 12.14
C ALA A 392 -14.00 9.27 11.35
N GLY A 393 -13.44 9.36 10.15
CA GLY A 393 -13.40 10.59 9.35
C GLY A 393 -12.53 11.71 9.95
N ALA A 394 -11.69 11.38 10.93
CA ALA A 394 -10.76 12.32 11.53
C ALA A 394 -9.33 11.98 11.11
N TYR A 395 -8.83 12.71 10.13
CA TYR A 395 -7.40 12.76 9.86
C TYR A 395 -6.75 13.54 11.02
N SER A 396 -6.31 12.87 12.06
CA SER A 396 -5.52 13.54 13.08
C SER A 396 -4.06 13.54 12.63
N GLY A 397 -3.71 14.48 11.76
CA GLY A 397 -2.32 14.90 11.54
C GLY A 397 -1.69 15.57 12.78
N ALA A 398 -2.17 15.25 13.96
CA ALA A 398 -1.53 15.62 15.19
C ALA A 398 -0.29 14.74 15.33
N SER A 399 0.86 15.33 15.13
CA SER A 399 2.15 14.79 15.54
C SER A 399 2.09 14.48 17.06
N ARG A 400 1.60 13.29 17.43
CA ARG A 400 1.88 12.78 18.75
C ARG A 400 3.37 12.52 18.82
N ASP A 401 3.97 12.94 19.90
CA ASP A 401 5.30 12.47 20.25
C ASP A 401 5.17 10.98 20.60
N TYR A 402 5.50 10.12 19.64
CA TYR A 402 5.37 8.67 19.80
C TYR A 402 6.41 8.07 20.77
N ASP A 403 7.40 8.87 21.18
CA ASP A 403 8.31 8.51 22.26
C ASP A 403 7.71 8.80 23.65
N ASP A 404 6.49 9.39 23.67
CA ASP A 404 5.73 9.59 24.90
C ASP A 404 5.43 8.23 25.56
N PRO A 405 5.84 8.03 26.84
CA PRO A 405 5.55 6.81 27.56
C PRO A 405 4.04 6.54 27.74
N ALA A 406 3.18 7.53 27.48
CA ALA A 406 1.73 7.37 27.49
C ALA A 406 1.17 6.70 26.21
N VAL A 407 1.99 6.42 25.18
CA VAL A 407 1.56 5.68 24.00
C VAL A 407 1.19 4.25 24.37
N THR A 408 -0.05 3.88 24.04
CA THR A 408 -0.66 2.60 24.38
C THR A 408 -0.84 1.71 23.13
N THR A 409 -1.27 0.48 23.34
CA THR A 409 -1.62 -0.45 22.25
C THR A 409 -2.76 0.05 21.36
N ALA A 410 -3.51 1.07 21.79
CA ALA A 410 -4.60 1.70 21.03
C ALA A 410 -4.15 2.92 20.21
N ASP A 411 -2.89 3.32 20.33
CA ASP A 411 -2.36 4.44 19.56
C ASP A 411 -1.92 3.99 18.15
N SER A 412 -1.84 4.95 17.23
CA SER A 412 -1.38 4.74 15.86
C SER A 412 -0.03 4.05 15.81
N THR A 413 0.08 2.95 15.07
CA THR A 413 1.27 2.12 14.99
C THR A 413 1.48 1.66 13.55
N GLY A 414 2.70 1.24 13.23
CA GLY A 414 3.01 0.45 12.05
C GLY A 414 3.10 -1.02 12.40
N ARG A 415 2.50 -1.87 11.59
CA ARG A 415 2.49 -3.31 11.79
C ARG A 415 2.85 -4.04 10.51
N ILE A 416 3.64 -5.11 10.66
CA ILE A 416 3.85 -6.10 9.60
C ILE A 416 3.39 -7.45 10.13
N ALA A 417 2.60 -8.14 9.34
CA ALA A 417 2.14 -9.50 9.61
C ALA A 417 2.04 -10.28 8.30
N TRP A 418 1.91 -11.60 8.37
CA TRP A 418 1.54 -12.39 7.22
C TRP A 418 0.43 -13.37 7.56
N PHE A 419 -0.32 -13.77 6.54
CA PHE A 419 -1.40 -14.74 6.66
C PHE A 419 -1.05 -15.97 5.87
N GLN A 420 -1.01 -17.10 6.56
CA GLN A 420 -0.78 -18.42 6.00
C GLN A 420 -2.06 -18.93 5.36
N ASN A 421 -1.96 -19.32 4.09
CA ASN A 421 -3.04 -19.96 3.35
C ASN A 421 -3.33 -21.35 3.94
N PRO A 422 -4.60 -21.70 4.21
CA PRO A 422 -4.93 -23.02 4.72
C PRO A 422 -4.98 -24.14 3.65
N GLY A 423 -4.55 -23.89 2.42
CA GLY A 423 -4.66 -24.77 1.26
C GLY A 423 -5.98 -24.62 0.50
N ASP A 424 -7.06 -24.25 1.17
CA ASP A 424 -8.30 -23.74 0.56
C ASP A 424 -8.40 -22.26 0.89
N PRO A 425 -8.20 -21.33 -0.07
CA PRO A 425 -8.16 -19.90 0.20
C PRO A 425 -9.50 -19.33 0.68
N ALA A 426 -10.60 -20.09 0.57
CA ALA A 426 -11.88 -19.74 1.19
C ALA A 426 -11.97 -20.14 2.67
N GLY A 427 -10.98 -20.87 3.19
CA GLY A 427 -10.87 -21.29 4.57
C GLY A 427 -10.43 -20.19 5.53
N ILE A 428 -10.01 -20.60 6.73
CA ILE A 428 -9.56 -19.68 7.78
C ILE A 428 -8.03 -19.54 7.70
N TRP A 429 -7.56 -18.37 7.31
CA TRP A 429 -6.15 -18.03 7.26
C TRP A 429 -5.58 -17.79 8.65
N LYS A 430 -4.37 -18.26 8.88
CA LYS A 430 -3.68 -18.08 10.16
C LYS A 430 -2.76 -16.87 10.09
N ARG A 431 -2.98 -15.89 10.99
CA ARG A 431 -2.13 -14.70 11.09
C ARG A 431 -0.88 -14.98 11.92
N HIS A 432 0.25 -14.50 11.43
CA HIS A 432 1.52 -14.47 12.11
C HIS A 432 2.04 -13.03 12.15
N ASP A 433 2.22 -12.47 13.35
CA ASP A 433 2.73 -11.11 13.52
C ASP A 433 4.26 -11.11 13.41
N ILE A 434 4.80 -10.18 12.61
CA ILE A 434 6.24 -9.99 12.41
C ILE A 434 6.72 -8.85 13.30
N SER A 435 6.17 -7.64 13.14
CA SER A 435 6.54 -6.48 13.95
C SER A 435 5.34 -5.59 14.25
N ARG A 436 5.39 -4.90 15.39
CA ARG A 436 4.47 -3.83 15.74
C ARG A 436 5.26 -2.72 16.42
N ARG A 437 5.27 -1.54 15.83
CA ARG A 437 6.07 -0.40 16.27
C ARG A 437 5.20 0.82 16.51
N VAL A 438 5.68 1.74 17.32
CA VAL A 438 4.97 2.99 17.65
C VAL A 438 4.72 3.84 16.40
N ARG A 439 5.61 3.76 15.42
CA ARG A 439 5.50 4.45 14.13
C ARG A 439 5.74 3.48 12.99
N GLY A 440 5.16 3.74 11.88
CA GLY A 440 5.40 3.03 10.62
C GLY A 440 4.15 2.98 9.78
N MET A 441 4.34 3.18 8.49
CA MET A 441 3.43 2.88 7.42
C MET A 441 4.22 2.06 6.42
N TYR A 442 3.65 1.00 5.91
CA TYR A 442 4.32 0.08 5.00
C TYR A 442 3.40 -0.11 3.79
N ASP A 443 3.70 0.60 2.70
CA ASP A 443 2.82 0.69 1.55
C ASP A 443 3.16 -0.28 0.44
N GLU A 444 4.43 -0.69 0.32
CA GLU A 444 4.84 -1.57 -0.76
C GLU A 444 5.75 -2.68 -0.23
N PHE A 445 5.54 -3.89 -0.75
CA PHE A 445 6.40 -5.06 -0.54
C PHE A 445 6.71 -5.72 -1.87
N ILE A 446 7.95 -6.15 -2.06
CA ILE A 446 8.38 -6.91 -3.24
C ILE A 446 9.00 -8.23 -2.78
N PRO A 447 8.41 -9.39 -3.16
CA PRO A 447 8.95 -10.70 -2.82
C PRO A 447 10.17 -11.01 -3.69
N ARG A 448 11.23 -11.47 -3.05
CA ARG A 448 12.45 -11.90 -3.73
C ARG A 448 13.31 -12.74 -2.79
N ASP A 449 14.00 -13.74 -3.32
CA ASP A 449 15.12 -14.37 -2.65
C ASP A 449 16.31 -13.39 -2.73
N MET A 450 16.59 -12.65 -1.63
CA MET A 450 17.56 -11.56 -1.60
C MET A 450 18.98 -12.07 -1.35
N ASP A 451 19.14 -13.12 -0.55
CA ASP A 451 20.43 -13.67 -0.15
C ASP A 451 20.81 -14.96 -0.88
N GLY A 452 19.89 -15.55 -1.66
CA GLY A 452 20.11 -16.72 -2.49
C GLY A 452 20.01 -18.04 -1.73
N ASP A 453 19.33 -18.08 -0.58
CA ASP A 453 19.16 -19.27 0.25
C ASP A 453 17.94 -20.12 -0.15
N GLY A 454 17.08 -19.61 -1.02
CA GLY A 454 15.97 -20.30 -1.66
C GLY A 454 14.65 -20.14 -0.93
N ASP A 455 14.55 -19.34 0.12
CA ASP A 455 13.27 -18.92 0.67
C ASP A 455 12.91 -17.47 0.22
N VAL A 456 11.71 -17.00 0.58
CA VAL A 456 11.24 -15.70 0.09
C VAL A 456 11.47 -14.61 1.12
N ASP A 457 12.17 -13.57 0.70
CA ASP A 457 12.37 -12.33 1.44
C ASP A 457 11.48 -11.22 0.88
N PHE A 458 11.46 -10.07 1.56
CA PHE A 458 10.64 -8.94 1.13
C PHE A 458 11.41 -7.62 1.23
N ALA A 459 11.65 -6.95 0.11
CA ALA A 459 12.00 -5.54 0.11
C ALA A 459 10.74 -4.69 0.35
N ALA A 460 10.86 -3.63 1.14
CA ALA A 460 9.72 -2.80 1.53
C ALA A 460 10.10 -1.34 1.78
N THR A 461 9.12 -0.45 1.65
CA THR A 461 9.20 0.93 2.11
C THR A 461 8.68 1.07 3.53
N ARG A 462 9.15 2.09 4.22
CA ARG A 462 8.68 2.53 5.52
C ARG A 462 8.51 4.04 5.53
N GLY A 463 7.32 4.49 5.83
CA GLY A 463 6.95 5.88 6.02
C GLY A 463 6.47 6.17 7.46
N ASN A 464 6.21 7.45 7.75
CA ASN A 464 5.66 7.94 9.02
C ASN A 464 6.47 7.56 10.29
N SER A 465 7.75 7.30 10.13
CA SER A 465 8.67 6.92 11.21
C SER A 465 9.80 7.94 11.46
N GLY A 466 9.72 9.11 10.83
CA GLY A 466 10.71 10.17 10.97
C GLY A 466 12.08 9.74 10.45
N ASN A 467 13.12 9.78 11.27
CA ASN A 467 14.50 9.41 10.87
C ASN A 467 14.66 7.93 10.49
N TYR A 468 13.62 7.12 10.70
CA TYR A 468 13.61 5.70 10.37
C TYR A 468 12.88 5.40 9.06
N ASP A 469 12.35 6.44 8.39
CA ASP A 469 11.77 6.29 7.06
C ASP A 469 12.84 5.86 6.07
N GLY A 470 12.42 5.08 5.07
CA GLY A 470 13.31 4.61 4.04
C GLY A 470 12.95 3.25 3.46
N VAL A 471 13.96 2.53 3.05
CA VAL A 471 13.84 1.20 2.45
C VAL A 471 14.59 0.18 3.30
N PHE A 472 13.98 -0.96 3.49
CA PHE A 472 14.54 -2.11 4.20
C PHE A 472 14.18 -3.40 3.46
N TRP A 473 14.81 -4.50 3.85
CA TRP A 473 14.33 -5.81 3.46
C TRP A 473 14.23 -6.73 4.68
N LEU A 474 13.32 -7.68 4.62
CA LEU A 474 13.08 -8.70 5.63
C LEU A 474 13.64 -10.01 5.11
N GLU A 475 14.71 -10.51 5.73
CA GLU A 475 15.23 -11.84 5.53
C GLU A 475 14.32 -12.84 6.26
N GLN A 476 13.83 -13.83 5.54
CA GLN A 476 13.22 -14.99 6.14
C GLN A 476 14.31 -15.94 6.65
N THR A 477 14.23 -16.38 7.88
CA THR A 477 15.15 -17.39 8.45
C THR A 477 14.38 -18.61 8.90
N ARG A 478 14.91 -19.81 8.61
CA ARG A 478 14.26 -21.08 8.96
C ARG A 478 15.12 -21.91 9.91
N THR A 479 14.63 -22.13 11.14
CA THR A 479 15.36 -22.81 12.22
C THR A 479 14.62 -24.02 12.79
N VAL A 480 15.36 -25.00 13.34
CA VAL A 480 14.77 -26.19 13.96
C VAL A 480 14.09 -25.90 15.29
N GLN A 481 14.52 -24.85 15.98
CA GLN A 481 13.94 -24.41 17.25
C GLN A 481 13.35 -23.01 17.08
N ALA A 482 12.20 -22.75 17.71
CA ALA A 482 11.59 -21.44 17.66
C ALA A 482 12.52 -20.37 18.21
N GLU A 483 12.85 -19.40 17.38
CA GLU A 483 13.58 -18.18 17.73
C GLU A 483 12.62 -17.00 17.84
N ARG A 484 13.13 -15.81 18.10
CA ARG A 484 12.32 -14.58 18.12
C ARG A 484 11.66 -14.40 16.74
N ALA A 485 10.39 -14.03 16.73
CA ALA A 485 9.67 -13.83 15.48
C ALA A 485 10.29 -12.73 14.59
N PHE A 486 10.94 -11.74 15.24
CA PHE A 486 11.50 -10.61 14.51
C PHE A 486 12.75 -10.06 15.20
N THR A 487 13.79 -9.77 14.41
CA THR A 487 15.02 -9.09 14.81
C THR A 487 15.12 -7.76 14.06
N PRO A 488 14.97 -6.60 14.75
CA PRO A 488 15.08 -5.29 14.10
C PRO A 488 16.51 -4.98 13.70
N ALA A 489 16.69 -4.24 12.61
CA ALA A 489 18.01 -3.78 12.13
C ALA A 489 18.72 -2.85 13.12
N ARG A 490 17.98 -2.19 14.01
CA ARG A 490 18.50 -1.25 15.00
C ARG A 490 17.83 -1.45 16.36
N GLN A 491 18.64 -1.52 17.40
CA GLN A 491 18.12 -1.58 18.78
C GLN A 491 17.58 -0.24 19.29
N SER A 492 18.01 0.88 18.69
CA SER A 492 17.60 2.24 19.05
C SER A 492 16.33 2.71 18.35
N GLU A 493 15.70 1.84 17.59
CA GLU A 493 14.48 2.16 16.87
C GLU A 493 13.26 2.41 17.76
N SER A 494 12.17 2.82 17.07
CA SER A 494 10.87 2.96 17.71
C SER A 494 10.53 1.71 18.52
N LYS A 495 10.10 1.91 19.74
CA LYS A 495 9.80 0.86 20.72
C LYS A 495 8.86 -0.20 20.13
N ALA A 496 9.26 -1.45 20.18
CA ALA A 496 8.36 -2.56 19.87
C ALA A 496 7.21 -2.59 20.90
N LEU A 497 6.01 -2.81 20.41
CA LEU A 497 4.79 -2.81 21.23
C LEU A 497 4.27 -4.24 21.43
N PRO A 498 3.63 -4.50 22.56
CA PRO A 498 2.92 -5.76 22.75
C PRO A 498 1.77 -5.89 21.73
N LEU A 499 1.38 -7.12 21.46
CA LEU A 499 0.16 -7.39 20.71
C LEU A 499 -1.06 -6.81 21.43
N PRO A 500 -2.08 -6.33 20.68
CA PRO A 500 -3.33 -5.93 21.29
C PRO A 500 -3.93 -7.07 22.14
N PRO A 501 -4.62 -6.76 23.25
CA PRO A 501 -5.29 -7.79 24.04
C PRO A 501 -6.38 -8.49 23.23
N ASP A 502 -6.66 -9.76 23.51
CA ASP A 502 -7.63 -10.59 22.77
C ASP A 502 -9.04 -9.98 22.67
N ASN A 503 -9.43 -9.17 23.64
CA ASN A 503 -10.73 -8.47 23.63
C ASN A 503 -10.68 -7.06 23.03
N TRP A 504 -9.62 -6.68 22.35
CA TRP A 504 -9.46 -5.34 21.78
C TRP A 504 -10.60 -4.98 20.80
N LEU A 505 -11.19 -5.95 20.09
CA LEU A 505 -12.31 -5.73 19.19
C LEU A 505 -13.57 -5.22 19.93
N GLU A 506 -13.83 -5.72 21.12
CA GLU A 506 -14.93 -5.23 21.99
C GLU A 506 -14.66 -3.78 22.44
N LEU A 507 -13.41 -3.50 22.78
CA LEU A 507 -12.98 -2.15 23.17
C LEU A 507 -13.08 -1.16 22.00
N TYR A 508 -12.77 -1.62 20.79
CA TYR A 508 -12.83 -0.84 19.56
C TYR A 508 -14.27 -0.55 19.13
N THR A 509 -15.15 -1.54 19.11
CA THR A 509 -16.56 -1.37 18.74
C THR A 509 -17.27 -0.39 19.67
N HIS A 510 -16.93 -0.33 20.93
CA HIS A 510 -17.46 0.69 21.86
C HIS A 510 -16.97 2.11 21.52
N ALA A 511 -15.73 2.28 21.11
CA ALA A 511 -15.19 3.58 20.74
C ALA A 511 -15.80 4.14 19.43
N VAL A 512 -16.07 3.29 18.46
CA VAL A 512 -16.65 3.68 17.15
C VAL A 512 -18.17 3.96 17.26
N THR A 513 -18.87 3.25 18.12
CA THR A 513 -20.34 3.44 18.30
C THR A 513 -20.68 4.81 18.92
N ILE A 514 -19.74 5.45 19.61
CA ILE A 514 -19.93 6.78 20.23
C ILE A 514 -19.82 7.93 19.21
N GLN A 515 -19.30 7.69 18.00
CA GLN A 515 -19.03 8.73 16.99
C GLN A 515 -19.85 8.62 15.70
N ALA A 516 -20.90 7.81 15.64
CA ALA A 516 -21.80 7.85 14.50
C ALA A 516 -22.46 9.26 14.40
N PRO A 517 -22.34 9.97 13.27
CA PRO A 517 -23.02 11.27 13.13
C PRO A 517 -24.53 11.03 13.19
N ASN A 518 -25.20 11.87 13.96
CA ASN A 518 -26.65 11.93 13.97
C ASN A 518 -27.17 12.08 12.53
N GLU A 519 -28.14 11.25 12.16
CA GLU A 519 -28.87 11.36 10.90
C GLU A 519 -29.30 12.81 10.69
N ILE A 520 -28.88 13.36 9.56
CA ILE A 520 -29.44 14.63 9.08
C ILE A 520 -30.88 14.29 8.68
N GLU A 521 -31.85 14.71 9.49
CA GLU A 521 -33.26 14.70 9.11
C GLU A 521 -33.42 15.50 7.81
N GLU A 522 -33.86 14.85 6.76
CA GLU A 522 -34.37 15.50 5.55
C GLU A 522 -35.53 16.43 5.93
N LYS A 523 -35.38 17.70 5.67
CA LYS A 523 -36.47 18.67 5.58
C LYS A 523 -36.52 19.26 4.18
#